data_cca8b035c7c403a56b87270aa0b17875
#
_entry.id   cca8b035c7c403a56b87270aa0b17875
#
_cell.length_a   1.000
_cell.length_b   1.000
_cell.length_c   1.000
_cell.angle_alpha   90.00
_cell.angle_beta   90.00
_cell.angle_gamma   90.00
#
_symmetry.space_group_name_H-M   'P 1'
#
loop_
_entity.id
_entity.type
_entity.pdbx_description
1 polymer ?
#
loop_
_entity_poly.entity_id
_entity_poly.type
_entity_poly.pdbx_seq_one_letter_code
_entity_poly.pdbx_strand_id
1 'polypeptide(L)'
;SAVDLQLADTTVSAKRGTIYDANGNVLAESASVWQVVMSPVNFKNDKQRQAAAKGLSEIFDLEYNDVLDDTKQQSHYVVVKRRIESDEREKVLELIDTLKKDYSCSGVIQLLDDYKRYYPKNSLASSVIGFTGSDDQGLEGIEYEYDSYLSGTPGRIITAQNARGTDMPFRYEQNVESEDGNNVYLTIDETIQSNL
;
A
#
# COMPACT_ATOMS: atom_id res chain seq x y z
N SER A 1 19.45 -21.19 -25.48
CA SER A 1 19.15 -21.44 -24.07
C SER A 1 17.85 -20.76 -23.72
N ALA A 2 16.88 -21.53 -23.22
CA ALA A 2 15.62 -20.98 -22.78
C ALA A 2 15.86 -20.05 -21.58
N VAL A 3 15.38 -18.82 -21.68
CA VAL A 3 15.39 -17.87 -20.59
C VAL A 3 14.21 -18.21 -19.69
N ASP A 4 14.46 -18.64 -18.47
CA ASP A 4 13.40 -18.84 -17.50
C ASP A 4 12.81 -17.47 -17.10
N LEU A 5 11.57 -17.26 -17.50
CA LEU A 5 10.83 -16.03 -17.18
C LEU A 5 10.19 -16.17 -15.82
N GLN A 6 10.48 -15.22 -14.94
CA GLN A 6 9.75 -15.02 -13.68
C GLN A 6 8.86 -13.79 -13.80
N LEU A 7 7.61 -13.93 -13.41
CA LEU A 7 6.66 -12.83 -13.34
C LEU A 7 6.57 -12.35 -11.90
N ALA A 8 6.87 -11.06 -11.68
CA ALA A 8 6.60 -10.40 -10.42
C ALA A 8 5.25 -9.68 -10.55
N ASP A 9 4.35 -9.97 -9.63
CA ASP A 9 2.99 -9.43 -9.61
C ASP A 9 2.79 -8.63 -8.33
N THR A 10 2.58 -7.33 -8.49
CA THR A 10 2.37 -6.40 -7.39
C THR A 10 0.96 -5.85 -7.44
N THR A 11 0.22 -5.99 -6.35
CA THR A 11 -1.14 -5.44 -6.23
C THR A 11 -1.08 -3.97 -5.82
N VAL A 12 -1.83 -3.13 -6.51
CA VAL A 12 -1.99 -1.70 -6.20
C VAL A 12 -3.40 -1.49 -5.64
N SER A 13 -3.49 -0.94 -4.44
CA SER A 13 -4.77 -0.76 -3.75
C SER A 13 -5.70 0.18 -4.53
N ALA A 14 -6.99 -0.16 -4.57
CA ALA A 14 -8.03 0.73 -5.06
C ALA A 14 -8.50 1.66 -3.93
N LYS A 15 -8.94 2.87 -4.30
CA LYS A 15 -9.55 3.78 -3.34
C LYS A 15 -10.98 3.34 -3.04
N ARG A 16 -11.26 3.08 -1.77
CA ARG A 16 -12.61 2.75 -1.28
C ARG A 16 -13.51 3.96 -1.36
N GLY A 17 -14.76 3.77 -1.75
CA GLY A 17 -15.74 4.84 -1.88
C GLY A 17 -16.07 5.51 -0.53
N THR A 18 -16.60 6.72 -0.61
CA THR A 18 -16.98 7.54 0.56
C THR A 18 -18.41 7.23 0.97
N ILE A 19 -18.66 7.21 2.27
CA ILE A 19 -20.02 7.09 2.84
C ILE A 19 -20.43 8.48 3.28
N TYR A 20 -21.57 8.93 2.76
CA TYR A 20 -22.20 10.22 3.11
C TYR A 20 -23.52 10.01 3.84
N ASP A 21 -23.89 10.96 4.67
CA ASP A 21 -25.25 11.04 5.21
C ASP A 21 -26.24 11.66 4.21
N ALA A 22 -27.49 11.82 4.62
CA ALA A 22 -28.54 12.39 3.77
C ALA A 22 -28.26 13.85 3.36
N ASN A 23 -27.47 14.58 4.12
CA ASN A 23 -27.11 15.98 3.86
C ASN A 23 -25.77 16.14 3.13
N GLY A 24 -25.14 15.04 2.74
CA GLY A 24 -23.84 15.05 2.07
C GLY A 24 -22.65 15.22 3.01
N ASN A 25 -22.82 15.06 4.32
CA ASN A 25 -21.71 15.03 5.26
C ASN A 25 -20.95 13.72 5.15
N VAL A 26 -19.62 13.79 5.23
CA VAL A 26 -18.76 12.62 5.15
C VAL A 26 -18.82 11.84 6.46
N LEU A 27 -19.19 10.56 6.38
CA LEU A 27 -19.20 9.65 7.52
C LEU A 27 -18.01 8.69 7.52
N ALA A 28 -17.51 8.33 6.35
CA ALA A 28 -16.31 7.54 6.17
C ALA A 28 -15.66 7.89 4.83
N GLU A 29 -14.34 8.08 4.84
CA GLU A 29 -13.59 8.38 3.62
C GLU A 29 -12.20 7.75 3.66
N SER A 30 -11.62 7.54 2.50
CA SER A 30 -10.25 7.06 2.35
C SER A 30 -9.34 8.21 1.99
N ALA A 31 -8.25 8.37 2.74
CA ALA A 31 -7.20 9.33 2.44
C ALA A 31 -6.02 8.62 1.79
N SER A 32 -5.37 9.30 0.86
CA SER A 32 -4.18 8.81 0.17
C SER A 32 -3.00 8.76 1.13
N VAL A 33 -2.42 7.59 1.25
CA VAL A 33 -1.18 7.31 1.96
C VAL A 33 -0.34 6.41 1.05
N TRP A 34 0.73 5.82 1.55
CA TRP A 34 1.60 4.96 0.74
C TRP A 34 1.95 3.69 1.48
N GLN A 35 2.39 2.70 0.74
CA GLN A 35 3.06 1.54 1.30
C GLN A 35 4.48 1.46 0.76
N VAL A 36 5.38 0.99 1.60
CA VAL A 36 6.78 0.75 1.23
C VAL A 36 6.93 -0.73 0.93
N VAL A 37 7.38 -1.02 -0.28
CA VAL A 37 7.66 -2.39 -0.71
C VAL A 37 9.13 -2.51 -1.10
N MET A 38 9.66 -3.69 -0.94
CA MET A 38 11.03 -4.02 -1.24
C MET A 38 11.09 -5.15 -2.26
N SER A 39 12.04 -5.07 -3.17
CA SER A 39 12.34 -6.13 -4.14
C SER A 39 13.68 -6.76 -3.79
N PRO A 40 13.70 -7.75 -2.88
CA PRO A 40 14.95 -8.31 -2.36
C PRO A 40 15.91 -8.86 -3.42
N VAL A 41 15.36 -9.46 -4.47
CA VAL A 41 16.18 -10.04 -5.56
C VAL A 41 17.00 -9.01 -6.33
N ASN A 42 16.68 -7.73 -6.19
CA ASN A 42 17.39 -6.65 -6.88
C ASN A 42 18.64 -6.16 -6.11
N PHE A 43 18.84 -6.59 -4.87
CA PHE A 43 20.10 -6.33 -4.17
C PHE A 43 21.24 -7.12 -4.79
N LYS A 44 22.39 -6.48 -4.95
CA LYS A 44 23.56 -7.08 -5.60
C LYS A 44 24.65 -7.54 -4.62
N ASN A 45 24.65 -6.98 -3.40
CA ASN A 45 25.66 -7.30 -2.40
C ASN A 45 25.18 -6.98 -1.00
N ASP A 46 25.93 -7.44 0.00
CA ASP A 46 25.58 -7.27 1.41
C ASP A 46 25.64 -5.82 1.88
N LYS A 47 26.51 -5.00 1.32
CA LYS A 47 26.57 -3.57 1.68
C LYS A 47 25.27 -2.85 1.34
N GLN A 48 24.70 -3.16 0.18
CA GLN A 48 23.41 -2.61 -0.23
C GLN A 48 22.28 -3.07 0.71
N ARG A 49 22.26 -4.37 1.03
CA ARG A 49 21.26 -4.95 1.95
C ARG A 49 21.35 -4.32 3.33
N GLN A 50 22.55 -4.19 3.86
CA GLN A 50 22.77 -3.58 5.18
C GLN A 50 22.37 -2.11 5.21
N ALA A 51 22.70 -1.34 4.17
CA ALA A 51 22.33 0.07 4.08
C ALA A 51 20.81 0.25 4.02
N ALA A 52 20.13 -0.55 3.22
CA ALA A 52 18.66 -0.52 3.13
C ALA A 52 18.00 -0.94 4.46
N ALA A 53 18.48 -2.01 5.07
CA ALA A 53 17.96 -2.51 6.33
C ALA A 53 18.15 -1.48 7.46
N LYS A 54 19.31 -0.84 7.51
CA LYS A 54 19.59 0.23 8.49
C LYS A 54 18.64 1.39 8.30
N GLY A 55 18.50 1.90 7.08
CA GLY A 55 17.65 3.05 6.80
C GLY A 55 16.18 2.76 7.10
N LEU A 56 15.66 1.64 6.67
CA LEU A 56 14.25 1.27 6.90
C LEU A 56 13.96 1.01 8.37
N SER A 57 14.86 0.33 9.09
CA SER A 57 14.70 0.08 10.51
C SER A 57 14.68 1.36 11.33
N GLU A 58 15.50 2.35 10.98
CA GLU A 58 15.53 3.64 11.64
C GLU A 58 14.29 4.49 11.33
N ILE A 59 13.83 4.50 10.09
CA ILE A 59 12.64 5.27 9.70
C ILE A 59 11.38 4.75 10.41
N PHE A 60 11.22 3.44 10.51
CA PHE A 60 9.98 2.81 10.97
C PHE A 60 10.08 2.15 12.35
N ASP A 61 11.18 2.32 13.06
CA ASP A 61 11.45 1.68 14.35
C ASP A 61 11.23 0.15 14.29
N LEU A 62 11.85 -0.47 13.28
CA LEU A 62 11.82 -1.92 13.08
C LEU A 62 13.12 -2.55 13.55
N GLU A 63 13.06 -3.84 13.86
CA GLU A 63 14.27 -4.60 14.19
C GLU A 63 15.16 -4.75 12.96
N TYR A 64 16.41 -4.28 13.08
CA TYR A 64 17.38 -4.30 11.98
C TYR A 64 17.57 -5.70 11.38
N ASN A 65 17.73 -6.70 12.24
CA ASN A 65 17.96 -8.07 11.77
C ASN A 65 16.77 -8.65 11.01
N ASP A 66 15.55 -8.30 11.40
CA ASP A 66 14.35 -8.74 10.69
C ASP A 66 14.29 -8.11 9.30
N VAL A 67 14.56 -6.82 9.19
CA VAL A 67 14.59 -6.14 7.89
C VAL A 67 15.75 -6.68 7.03
N LEU A 68 16.90 -6.93 7.64
CA LEU A 68 18.05 -7.52 6.93
C LEU A 68 17.71 -8.92 6.37
N ASP A 69 17.03 -9.75 7.15
CA ASP A 69 16.57 -11.06 6.70
C ASP A 69 15.60 -10.94 5.52
N ASP A 70 14.72 -9.96 5.57
CA ASP A 70 13.81 -9.68 4.45
C ASP A 70 14.56 -9.32 3.16
N THR A 71 15.69 -8.61 3.27
CA THR A 71 16.52 -8.28 2.09
C THR A 71 17.13 -9.50 1.40
N LYS A 72 17.20 -10.64 2.07
CA LYS A 72 17.77 -11.88 1.57
C LYS A 72 16.76 -12.84 0.97
N GLN A 73 15.48 -12.52 1.02
CA GLN A 73 14.42 -13.36 0.47
C GLN A 73 14.54 -13.47 -1.06
N GLN A 74 14.17 -14.62 -1.59
CA GLN A 74 14.06 -14.85 -3.03
C GLN A 74 12.69 -14.36 -3.51
N SER A 75 12.44 -13.07 -3.36
CA SER A 75 11.16 -12.44 -3.67
C SER A 75 11.36 -11.13 -4.41
N HIS A 76 10.45 -10.85 -5.32
CA HIS A 76 10.36 -9.56 -6.01
C HIS A 76 9.52 -8.53 -5.24
N TYR A 77 8.80 -8.98 -4.21
CA TYR A 77 7.85 -8.14 -3.51
C TYR A 77 7.73 -8.56 -2.05
N VAL A 78 8.18 -7.68 -1.17
CA VAL A 78 8.03 -7.80 0.28
C VAL A 78 7.50 -6.47 0.80
N VAL A 79 6.36 -6.49 1.49
CA VAL A 79 5.81 -5.29 2.13
C VAL A 79 6.62 -4.99 3.38
N VAL A 80 7.21 -3.79 3.44
CA VAL A 80 7.95 -3.32 4.61
C VAL A 80 7.02 -2.63 5.59
N LYS A 81 6.23 -1.68 5.11
CA LYS A 81 5.30 -0.91 5.94
C LYS A 81 4.12 -0.43 5.09
N ARG A 82 2.92 -0.59 5.61
CA ARG A 82 1.71 -0.05 5.00
C ARG A 82 1.28 1.25 5.66
N ARG A 83 0.50 2.03 4.91
CA ARG A 83 -0.21 3.22 5.40
C ARG A 83 0.73 4.24 6.03
N ILE A 84 1.85 4.50 5.37
CA ILE A 84 2.77 5.56 5.78
C ILE A 84 2.24 6.91 5.29
N GLU A 85 2.52 7.94 6.06
CA GLU A 85 2.13 9.30 5.76
C GLU A 85 3.28 10.08 5.11
N SER A 86 3.02 11.34 4.75
CA SER A 86 3.94 12.13 3.93
C SER A 86 5.31 12.37 4.56
N ASP A 87 5.40 12.51 5.88
CA ASP A 87 6.68 12.70 6.57
C ASP A 87 7.58 11.45 6.49
N GLU A 88 7.00 10.27 6.68
CA GLU A 88 7.72 9.01 6.51
C GLU A 88 8.07 8.77 5.02
N ARG A 89 7.16 9.12 4.13
CA ARG A 89 7.41 9.05 2.68
C ARG A 89 8.63 9.85 2.28
N GLU A 90 8.78 11.07 2.77
CA GLU A 90 9.96 11.91 2.49
C GLU A 90 11.26 11.24 2.94
N LYS A 91 11.27 10.63 4.11
CA LYS A 91 12.43 9.89 4.63
C LYS A 91 12.77 8.68 3.76
N VAL A 92 11.76 7.97 3.25
CA VAL A 92 11.98 6.83 2.34
C VAL A 92 12.55 7.31 1.01
N LEU A 93 12.07 8.43 0.46
CA LEU A 93 12.62 9.02 -0.76
C LEU A 93 14.07 9.42 -0.59
N GLU A 94 14.44 9.99 0.55
CA GLU A 94 15.84 10.30 0.89
C GLU A 94 16.70 9.04 0.95
N LEU A 95 16.17 7.96 1.55
CA LEU A 95 16.87 6.67 1.60
C LEU A 95 17.09 6.09 0.19
N ILE A 96 16.07 6.13 -0.66
CA ILE A 96 16.18 5.67 -2.06
C ILE A 96 17.28 6.43 -2.79
N ASP A 97 17.34 7.75 -2.60
CA ASP A 97 18.38 8.60 -3.20
C ASP A 97 19.77 8.27 -2.67
N THR A 98 19.92 8.08 -1.36
CA THR A 98 21.19 7.68 -0.73
C THR A 98 21.67 6.32 -1.25
N LEU A 99 20.78 5.34 -1.35
CA LEU A 99 21.12 4.02 -1.88
C LEU A 99 21.62 4.12 -3.33
N LYS A 100 20.96 4.95 -4.13
CA LYS A 100 21.37 5.15 -5.52
C LYS A 100 22.72 5.84 -5.64
N LYS A 101 22.95 6.92 -4.88
CA LYS A 101 24.17 7.73 -4.98
C LYS A 101 25.37 7.07 -4.32
N ASP A 102 25.21 6.53 -3.12
CA ASP A 102 26.32 6.08 -2.30
C ASP A 102 26.60 4.58 -2.44
N TYR A 103 25.62 3.79 -2.88
CA TYR A 103 25.71 2.33 -2.97
C TYR A 103 25.46 1.77 -4.37
N SER A 104 25.23 2.63 -5.36
CA SER A 104 24.85 2.22 -6.72
C SER A 104 23.67 1.24 -6.72
N CYS A 105 22.74 1.44 -5.82
CA CYS A 105 21.61 0.54 -5.57
C CYS A 105 20.30 1.24 -5.95
N SER A 106 19.60 0.67 -6.92
CA SER A 106 18.31 1.18 -7.37
C SER A 106 17.32 0.03 -7.59
N GLY A 107 16.03 0.34 -7.59
CA GLY A 107 14.99 -0.65 -7.84
C GLY A 107 14.76 -1.63 -6.69
N VAL A 108 15.24 -1.35 -5.48
CA VAL A 108 15.10 -2.21 -4.31
C VAL A 108 13.98 -1.77 -3.39
N ILE A 109 13.65 -0.48 -3.36
CA ILE A 109 12.58 0.09 -2.55
C ILE A 109 11.65 0.88 -3.47
N GLN A 110 10.35 0.68 -3.31
CA GLN A 110 9.32 1.35 -4.07
C GLN A 110 8.18 1.79 -3.17
N LEU A 111 7.61 2.94 -3.49
CA LEU A 111 6.41 3.46 -2.84
C LEU A 111 5.22 3.20 -3.76
N LEU A 112 4.19 2.56 -3.22
CA LEU A 112 2.94 2.31 -3.94
C LEU A 112 1.80 3.05 -3.26
N ASP A 113 0.77 3.35 -4.04
CA ASP A 113 -0.45 3.95 -3.49
C ASP A 113 -1.09 3.02 -2.48
N ASP A 114 -1.54 3.59 -1.39
CA ASP A 114 -2.28 2.91 -0.33
C ASP A 114 -3.31 3.89 0.23
N TYR A 115 -4.23 3.40 1.05
CA TYR A 115 -5.30 4.21 1.58
C TYR A 115 -5.52 3.90 3.04
N LYS A 116 -5.92 4.93 3.79
CA LYS A 116 -6.27 4.82 5.19
C LYS A 116 -7.71 5.32 5.38
N ARG A 117 -8.50 4.54 6.08
CA ARG A 117 -9.91 4.87 6.33
C ARG A 117 -10.04 5.84 7.49
N TYR A 118 -10.79 6.90 7.27
CA TYR A 118 -11.08 7.92 8.27
C TYR A 118 -12.57 8.08 8.48
N TYR A 119 -12.94 8.35 9.72
CA TYR A 119 -14.31 8.58 10.16
C TYR A 119 -14.38 9.97 10.82
N PRO A 120 -14.58 11.04 10.04
CA PRO A 120 -14.40 12.42 10.52
C PRO A 120 -15.32 12.83 11.66
N LYS A 121 -16.49 12.19 11.73
CA LYS A 121 -17.50 12.44 12.74
C LYS A 121 -17.59 11.31 13.76
N ASN A 122 -16.64 11.14 14.45
CA ASN A 122 -16.11 10.05 15.22
C ASN A 122 -16.98 9.40 16.31
N SER A 123 -18.29 9.47 16.43
CA SER A 123 -18.79 8.85 17.64
C SER A 123 -20.16 8.19 17.60
N LEU A 124 -21.15 8.83 17.05
CA LEU A 124 -22.53 8.35 17.23
C LEU A 124 -22.99 7.45 16.10
N ALA A 125 -22.44 7.65 14.92
CA ALA A 125 -22.70 6.80 13.76
C ALA A 125 -21.73 5.61 13.67
N SER A 126 -20.73 5.50 14.52
CA SER A 126 -19.66 4.49 14.39
C SER A 126 -20.18 3.05 14.44
N SER A 127 -21.17 2.76 15.28
CA SER A 127 -21.77 1.42 15.34
C SER A 127 -22.59 1.07 14.11
N VAL A 128 -23.19 2.08 13.45
CA VAL A 128 -23.95 1.90 12.22
C VAL A 128 -23.01 1.82 11.01
N ILE A 129 -22.01 2.67 10.97
CA ILE A 129 -21.01 2.71 9.87
C ILE A 129 -20.11 1.49 9.92
N GLY A 130 -19.69 1.07 11.12
CA GLY A 130 -18.78 -0.05 11.29
C GLY A 130 -17.32 0.32 11.02
N PHE A 131 -16.55 -0.62 10.53
CA PHE A 131 -15.13 -0.44 10.26
C PHE A 131 -14.62 -1.37 9.17
N THR A 132 -13.41 -1.10 8.70
CA THR A 132 -12.71 -1.90 7.69
C THR A 132 -11.55 -2.65 8.32
N GLY A 133 -11.16 -3.75 7.68
CA GLY A 133 -10.01 -4.57 8.09
C GLY A 133 -8.70 -4.13 7.46
N SER A 134 -7.66 -4.93 7.68
CA SER A 134 -6.30 -4.66 7.19
C SER A 134 -6.19 -4.62 5.66
N ASP A 135 -7.07 -5.31 4.95
CA ASP A 135 -7.13 -5.32 3.49
C ASP A 135 -8.23 -4.39 2.95
N ASP A 136 -8.64 -3.41 3.74
CA ASP A 136 -9.69 -2.44 3.43
C ASP A 136 -11.07 -3.05 3.16
N GLN A 137 -11.28 -4.32 3.55
CA GLN A 137 -12.59 -4.96 3.48
C GLN A 137 -13.51 -4.47 4.60
N GLY A 138 -14.79 -4.29 4.31
CA GLY A 138 -15.80 -3.98 5.31
C GLY A 138 -16.03 -5.16 6.25
N LEU A 139 -15.90 -4.94 7.57
CA LEU A 139 -16.05 -5.99 8.56
C LEU A 139 -17.35 -5.92 9.32
N GLU A 140 -17.88 -4.72 9.57
CA GLU A 140 -19.15 -4.50 10.28
C GLU A 140 -19.89 -3.29 9.72
N GLY A 141 -21.20 -3.21 10.01
CA GLY A 141 -22.05 -2.09 9.71
C GLY A 141 -22.25 -1.83 8.23
N ILE A 142 -22.42 -0.57 7.86
CA ILE A 142 -22.58 -0.13 6.47
C ILE A 142 -21.33 -0.50 5.65
N GLU A 143 -20.16 -0.41 6.22
CA GLU A 143 -18.92 -0.82 5.57
C GLU A 143 -18.99 -2.28 5.08
N TYR A 144 -19.56 -3.18 5.86
CA TYR A 144 -19.76 -4.58 5.49
C TYR A 144 -20.91 -4.76 4.49
N GLU A 145 -22.06 -4.16 4.79
CA GLU A 145 -23.28 -4.34 4.00
C GLU A 145 -23.13 -3.85 2.56
N TYR A 146 -22.42 -2.75 2.36
CA TYR A 146 -22.18 -2.15 1.05
C TYR A 146 -20.75 -2.34 0.55
N ASP A 147 -20.04 -3.31 1.09
CA ASP A 147 -18.64 -3.57 0.72
C ASP A 147 -18.45 -3.74 -0.78
N SER A 148 -19.35 -4.44 -1.45
CA SER A 148 -19.26 -4.69 -2.90
C SER A 148 -19.35 -3.41 -3.74
N TYR A 149 -20.02 -2.38 -3.25
CA TYR A 149 -20.12 -1.06 -3.90
C TYR A 149 -18.94 -0.16 -3.55
N LEU A 150 -18.52 -0.20 -2.28
CA LEU A 150 -17.46 0.66 -1.74
C LEU A 150 -16.08 0.20 -2.17
N SER A 151 -15.84 -1.09 -2.21
CA SER A 151 -14.55 -1.65 -2.63
C SER A 151 -14.34 -1.44 -4.12
N GLY A 152 -13.30 -0.77 -4.51
CA GLY A 152 -12.91 -0.71 -5.90
C GLY A 152 -12.34 -2.04 -6.39
N THR A 153 -11.74 -2.02 -7.55
CA THR A 153 -10.98 -3.15 -8.09
C THR A 153 -9.49 -2.82 -8.01
N PRO A 154 -8.69 -3.62 -7.30
CA PRO A 154 -7.26 -3.38 -7.21
C PRO A 154 -6.60 -3.42 -8.58
N GLY A 155 -5.58 -2.59 -8.76
CA GLY A 155 -4.71 -2.63 -9.91
C GLY A 155 -3.58 -3.64 -9.71
N ARG A 156 -2.85 -3.91 -10.78
CA ARG A 156 -1.72 -4.85 -10.77
C ARG A 156 -0.59 -4.31 -11.64
N ILE A 157 0.63 -4.49 -11.16
CA ILE A 157 1.84 -4.25 -11.92
C ILE A 157 2.51 -5.62 -12.11
N ILE A 158 2.64 -6.07 -13.34
CA ILE A 158 3.24 -7.34 -13.68
C ILE A 158 4.56 -7.05 -14.41
N THR A 159 5.66 -7.47 -13.82
CA THR A 159 7.01 -7.27 -14.38
C THR A 159 7.62 -8.60 -14.72
N ALA A 160 8.13 -8.75 -15.94
CA ALA A 160 8.87 -9.94 -16.35
C ALA A 160 10.35 -9.74 -16.07
N GLN A 161 10.95 -10.71 -15.38
CA GLN A 161 12.38 -10.76 -15.07
C GLN A 161 12.92 -12.15 -15.42
N ASN A 162 14.24 -12.27 -15.59
CA ASN A 162 14.83 -13.58 -15.76
C ASN A 162 14.96 -14.29 -14.39
N ALA A 163 15.21 -15.61 -14.42
CA ALA A 163 15.32 -16.44 -13.21
C ALA A 163 16.46 -16.03 -12.25
N ARG A 164 17.39 -15.19 -12.70
CA ARG A 164 18.49 -14.68 -11.90
C ARG A 164 18.18 -13.35 -11.22
N GLY A 165 16.95 -12.84 -11.37
CA GLY A 165 16.55 -11.56 -10.82
C GLY A 165 17.15 -10.33 -11.50
N THR A 166 17.85 -10.51 -12.62
CA THR A 166 18.35 -9.40 -13.43
C THR A 166 17.28 -8.96 -14.42
N ASP A 167 17.16 -7.66 -14.64
CA ASP A 167 16.23 -7.13 -15.61
C ASP A 167 16.54 -7.70 -17.00
N MET A 168 15.49 -8.08 -17.69
CA MET A 168 15.64 -8.49 -19.09
C MET A 168 16.05 -7.32 -19.95
N PRO A 169 16.79 -7.55 -21.06
CA PRO A 169 17.12 -6.50 -22.02
C PRO A 169 15.88 -5.73 -22.52
N PHE A 170 14.74 -6.41 -22.54
CA PHE A 170 13.43 -5.82 -22.80
C PHE A 170 12.56 -6.04 -21.57
N ARG A 171 12.44 -4.99 -20.75
CA ARG A 171 11.57 -5.01 -19.60
C ARG A 171 10.12 -5.07 -20.07
N TYR A 172 9.47 -6.20 -19.84
CA TYR A 172 8.04 -6.30 -20.05
C TYR A 172 7.34 -5.87 -18.76
N GLU A 173 6.56 -4.84 -18.87
CA GLU A 173 5.75 -4.35 -17.76
C GLU A 173 4.32 -4.17 -18.24
N GLN A 174 3.39 -4.81 -17.56
CA GLN A 174 1.97 -4.65 -17.81
C GLN A 174 1.33 -4.02 -16.57
N ASN A 175 0.69 -2.88 -16.78
CA ASN A 175 -0.06 -2.21 -15.73
C ASN A 175 -1.55 -2.42 -15.98
N VAL A 176 -2.24 -2.96 -14.97
CA VAL A 176 -3.69 -2.96 -14.89
C VAL A 176 -4.05 -1.87 -13.87
N GLU A 177 -4.73 -0.84 -14.31
CA GLU A 177 -5.11 0.27 -13.44
C GLU A 177 -6.14 -0.18 -12.39
N SER A 178 -6.04 0.36 -11.19
CA SER A 178 -7.07 0.19 -10.17
C SER A 178 -8.32 0.98 -10.55
N GLU A 179 -9.48 0.49 -10.12
CA GLU A 179 -10.75 1.19 -10.25
C GLU A 179 -11.25 1.58 -8.88
N ASP A 180 -11.53 2.87 -8.67
CA ASP A 180 -12.06 3.37 -7.41
C ASP A 180 -13.44 2.78 -7.12
N GLY A 181 -13.74 2.58 -5.84
CA GLY A 181 -15.06 2.16 -5.40
C GLY A 181 -16.10 3.27 -5.56
N ASN A 182 -17.36 2.89 -5.49
CA ASN A 182 -18.48 3.81 -5.58
C ASN A 182 -18.81 4.42 -4.22
N ASN A 183 -19.27 5.66 -4.22
CA ASN A 183 -19.76 6.32 -3.02
C ASN A 183 -21.16 5.82 -2.64
N VAL A 184 -21.44 5.83 -1.37
CA VAL A 184 -22.76 5.44 -0.81
C VAL A 184 -23.35 6.63 -0.05
N TYR A 185 -24.59 6.97 -0.34
CA TYR A 185 -25.34 8.02 0.33
C TYR A 185 -26.43 7.38 1.18
N LEU A 186 -26.35 7.60 2.48
CA LEU A 186 -27.34 7.06 3.40
C LEU A 186 -28.59 7.96 3.45
N THR A 187 -29.71 7.39 3.79
CA THR A 187 -30.96 8.14 3.99
C THR A 187 -31.08 8.71 5.41
N ILE A 188 -30.15 8.38 6.29
CA ILE A 188 -30.10 8.87 7.67
C ILE A 188 -29.40 10.22 7.74
N ASP A 189 -29.87 11.08 8.66
CA ASP A 189 -29.24 12.34 8.97
C ASP A 189 -28.36 12.19 10.21
N GLU A 190 -27.08 12.52 10.10
CA GLU A 190 -26.14 12.48 11.21
C GLU A 190 -26.57 13.35 12.39
N THR A 191 -27.18 14.52 12.13
CA THR A 191 -27.66 15.42 13.18
C THR A 191 -28.76 14.74 14.02
N ILE A 192 -29.63 13.96 13.39
CA ILE A 192 -30.66 13.18 14.10
C ILE A 192 -30.02 12.09 14.94
N GLN A 193 -28.98 11.42 14.42
CA GLN A 193 -28.26 10.39 15.17
C GLN A 193 -27.50 10.96 16.37
N SER A 194 -27.01 12.18 16.27
CA SER A 194 -26.31 12.85 17.37
C SER A 194 -27.20 13.10 18.60
N ASN A 195 -28.51 13.11 18.40
CA ASN A 195 -29.49 13.39 19.45
C ASN A 195 -30.15 12.11 20.03
N LEU A 196 -29.76 10.96 19.51
CA LEU A 196 -30.24 9.67 20.00
C LEU A 196 -29.20 9.04 20.95
#